data_03171a263c49f548789cd3d5a64c7cf4
#
_entry.id   03171a263c49f548789cd3d5a64c7cf4
#
_cell.length_a   1.000
_cell.length_b   1.000
_cell.length_c   1.000
_cell.angle_alpha   90.00
_cell.angle_beta   90.00
_cell.angle_gamma   90.00
#
_symmetry.space_group_name_H-M   'P 1'
#
loop_
_entity.id
_entity.type
_entity.pdbx_description
1 polymer ?
#
loop_
_entity_poly.entity_id
_entity_poly.type
_entity_poly.pdbx_seq_one_letter_code
_entity_poly.pdbx_strand_id
1 'polypeptide(L)'
;MGTWGPGLYSDDVACDVKEYYMNCLREEMSGEEAEAATVSYFKDELSDSDDGPIVILSLAETAWRVGRLTEALKKAAVDIIDKGEGLERWEAEGKQLLKKRQAVLTKLREKLLSPQPPEKKVYKYRIYKCEWKIGDVYAYRFESEIAKEKGYYGRYLLIQKVDEGSWYPGHVVPIVYFRITKD
;
A
#
# COMPACT_ATOMS: atom_id res chain seq x y z
N MET A 1 -7.03 -1.38 -13.58
CA MET A 1 -6.37 -0.65 -12.48
C MET A 1 -6.13 0.78 -12.94
N GLY A 2 -6.11 1.77 -12.07
CA GLY A 2 -6.16 3.19 -12.44
C GLY A 2 -4.91 3.95 -12.07
N THR A 3 -4.50 4.85 -12.98
CA THR A 3 -3.45 5.83 -12.73
C THR A 3 -4.11 7.18 -12.52
N TRP A 4 -3.85 7.85 -11.39
CA TRP A 4 -4.46 9.14 -11.05
C TRP A 4 -3.49 10.33 -11.06
N GLY A 5 -2.25 10.13 -11.52
CA GLY A 5 -1.26 11.20 -11.65
C GLY A 5 0.11 10.74 -12.11
N PRO A 6 1.04 11.69 -12.40
CA PRO A 6 2.36 11.39 -12.95
C PRO A 6 3.36 10.84 -11.93
N GLY A 7 3.03 10.82 -10.65
CA GLY A 7 3.86 10.22 -9.60
C GLY A 7 3.99 8.71 -9.75
N LEU A 8 5.11 8.12 -9.30
CA LEU A 8 5.30 6.67 -9.39
C LEU A 8 4.19 5.91 -8.65
N TYR A 9 3.89 6.33 -7.43
CA TYR A 9 2.84 5.73 -6.59
C TYR A 9 1.46 6.41 -6.75
N SER A 10 1.24 7.14 -7.83
CA SER A 10 -0.09 7.54 -8.28
C SER A 10 -0.66 6.52 -9.27
N ASP A 11 -0.45 5.25 -8.96
CA ASP A 11 -0.79 4.10 -9.77
C ASP A 11 -1.04 2.90 -8.86
N ASP A 12 -2.13 2.16 -9.13
CA ASP A 12 -2.54 1.01 -8.32
C ASP A 12 -1.47 -0.09 -8.34
N VAL A 13 -0.96 -0.43 -9.53
CA VAL A 13 0.08 -1.47 -9.69
C VAL A 13 1.32 -1.12 -8.86
N ALA A 14 1.76 0.14 -8.91
CA ALA A 14 2.92 0.57 -8.13
C ALA A 14 2.70 0.45 -6.62
N CYS A 15 1.48 0.73 -6.14
CA CYS A 15 1.11 0.58 -4.74
C CYS A 15 1.08 -0.89 -4.32
N ASP A 16 0.50 -1.75 -5.15
CA ASP A 16 0.39 -3.19 -4.90
C ASP A 16 1.76 -3.87 -4.87
N VAL A 17 2.64 -3.54 -5.82
CA VAL A 17 4.04 -4.02 -5.86
C VAL A 17 4.79 -3.64 -4.59
N LYS A 18 4.69 -2.37 -4.19
CA LYS A 18 5.31 -1.89 -2.95
C LYS A 18 4.80 -2.65 -1.74
N GLU A 19 3.48 -2.83 -1.63
CA GLU A 19 2.87 -3.53 -0.50
C GLU A 19 3.30 -4.99 -0.47
N TYR A 20 3.24 -5.68 -1.59
CA TYR A 20 3.64 -7.08 -1.71
C TYR A 20 5.11 -7.29 -1.31
N TYR A 21 6.04 -6.51 -1.89
CA TYR A 21 7.46 -6.59 -1.54
C TYR A 21 7.70 -6.35 -0.05
N MET A 22 7.06 -5.32 0.52
CA MET A 22 7.18 -5.02 1.95
C MET A 22 6.59 -6.13 2.83
N ASN A 23 5.55 -6.84 2.36
CA ASN A 23 4.97 -7.97 3.08
C ASN A 23 5.92 -9.18 3.06
N CYS A 24 6.57 -9.49 1.93
CA CYS A 24 7.61 -10.50 1.86
C CYS A 24 8.73 -10.23 2.89
N LEU A 25 9.18 -8.98 2.99
CA LEU A 25 10.18 -8.60 4.00
C LEU A 25 9.66 -8.72 5.45
N ARG A 26 8.37 -8.48 5.70
CA ARG A 26 7.75 -8.68 7.03
C ARG A 26 7.64 -10.15 7.39
N GLU A 27 7.56 -11.03 6.40
CA GLU A 27 7.60 -12.49 6.55
C GLU A 27 9.04 -13.03 6.64
N GLU A 28 10.02 -12.13 6.86
CA GLU A 28 11.43 -12.45 7.08
C GLU A 28 12.17 -12.97 5.85
N MET A 29 11.64 -12.76 4.64
CA MET A 29 12.38 -13.00 3.42
C MET A 29 13.57 -12.04 3.31
N SER A 30 14.67 -12.49 2.76
CA SER A 30 15.78 -11.61 2.34
C SER A 30 15.34 -10.66 1.23
N GLY A 31 16.14 -9.63 0.94
CA GLY A 31 15.85 -8.72 -0.17
C GLY A 31 15.75 -9.41 -1.51
N GLU A 32 16.64 -10.39 -1.77
CA GLU A 32 16.66 -11.16 -3.02
C GLU A 32 15.45 -12.10 -3.12
N GLU A 33 15.10 -12.79 -2.04
CA GLU A 33 13.90 -13.65 -2.01
C GLU A 33 12.62 -12.85 -2.21
N ALA A 34 12.49 -11.69 -1.55
CA ALA A 34 11.34 -10.79 -1.69
C ALA A 34 11.24 -10.21 -3.12
N GLU A 35 12.39 -9.87 -3.76
CA GLU A 35 12.46 -9.45 -5.16
C GLU A 35 11.94 -10.57 -6.07
N ALA A 36 12.49 -11.78 -5.95
CA ALA A 36 12.08 -12.92 -6.76
C ALA A 36 10.61 -13.28 -6.59
N ALA A 37 10.10 -13.26 -5.35
CA ALA A 37 8.69 -13.49 -5.05
C ALA A 37 7.80 -12.42 -5.69
N THR A 38 8.20 -11.15 -5.63
CA THR A 38 7.44 -10.04 -6.24
C THR A 38 7.41 -10.15 -7.76
N VAL A 39 8.54 -10.40 -8.40
CA VAL A 39 8.63 -10.62 -9.86
C VAL A 39 7.76 -11.80 -10.29
N SER A 40 7.76 -12.88 -9.52
CA SER A 40 6.92 -14.07 -9.80
C SER A 40 5.44 -13.78 -9.65
N TYR A 41 5.05 -13.00 -8.65
CA TYR A 41 3.65 -12.66 -8.38
C TYR A 41 3.06 -11.75 -9.47
N PHE A 42 3.82 -10.75 -9.90
CA PHE A 42 3.41 -9.77 -10.93
C PHE A 42 3.86 -10.14 -12.36
N LYS A 43 4.01 -11.44 -12.65
CA LYS A 43 4.48 -11.93 -13.96
C LYS A 43 3.56 -11.54 -15.11
N ASP A 44 2.27 -11.45 -14.88
CA ASP A 44 1.28 -11.11 -15.89
C ASP A 44 1.36 -9.62 -16.22
N GLU A 45 1.47 -8.74 -15.21
CA GLU A 45 1.69 -7.30 -15.36
C GLU A 45 3.04 -7.01 -16.00
N LEU A 46 4.09 -7.79 -15.68
CA LEU A 46 5.42 -7.67 -16.32
C LEU A 46 5.40 -7.93 -17.81
N SER A 47 4.42 -8.69 -18.30
CA SER A 47 4.25 -8.98 -19.73
C SER A 47 3.49 -7.89 -20.46
N ASP A 48 2.90 -6.93 -19.76
CA ASP A 48 2.21 -5.79 -20.31
C ASP A 48 3.16 -4.62 -20.56
N SER A 49 2.99 -3.92 -21.69
CA SER A 49 3.86 -2.81 -22.09
C SER A 49 3.72 -1.57 -21.21
N ASP A 50 2.57 -1.37 -20.61
CA ASP A 50 2.27 -0.22 -19.75
C ASP A 50 2.56 -0.50 -18.28
N ASP A 51 2.18 -1.68 -17.79
CA ASP A 51 2.30 -2.05 -16.40
C ASP A 51 3.68 -2.63 -16.06
N GLY A 52 4.34 -3.32 -17.00
CA GLY A 52 5.66 -3.92 -16.79
C GLY A 52 6.73 -2.93 -16.30
N PRO A 53 6.90 -1.78 -16.97
CA PRO A 53 7.78 -0.72 -16.48
C PRO A 53 7.42 -0.23 -15.08
N ILE A 54 6.12 -0.15 -14.74
CA ILE A 54 5.65 0.30 -13.42
C ILE A 54 6.07 -0.69 -12.34
N VAL A 55 5.91 -2.00 -12.58
CA VAL A 55 6.33 -3.05 -11.65
C VAL A 55 7.82 -2.93 -11.32
N ILE A 56 8.68 -2.87 -12.33
CA ILE A 56 10.13 -2.81 -12.13
C ILE A 56 10.55 -1.51 -11.43
N LEU A 57 10.01 -0.37 -11.85
CA LEU A 57 10.37 0.93 -11.28
C LEU A 57 9.91 1.07 -9.82
N SER A 58 8.72 0.60 -9.48
CA SER A 58 8.19 0.67 -8.11
C SER A 58 8.89 -0.33 -7.18
N LEU A 59 9.22 -1.51 -7.67
CA LEU A 59 10.02 -2.50 -6.94
C LEU A 59 11.43 -1.95 -6.65
N ALA A 60 12.12 -1.41 -7.66
CA ALA A 60 13.46 -0.85 -7.51
C ALA A 60 13.48 0.33 -6.51
N GLU A 61 12.51 1.24 -6.61
CA GLU A 61 12.40 2.37 -5.68
C GLU A 61 12.13 1.90 -4.26
N THR A 62 11.25 0.91 -4.07
CA THR A 62 10.93 0.37 -2.76
C THR A 62 12.14 -0.34 -2.15
N ALA A 63 12.82 -1.18 -2.92
CA ALA A 63 14.03 -1.89 -2.49
C ALA A 63 15.15 -0.90 -2.13
N TRP A 64 15.36 0.16 -2.92
CA TRP A 64 16.31 1.22 -2.61
C TRP A 64 16.00 1.88 -1.26
N ARG A 65 14.74 2.23 -1.00
CA ARG A 65 14.32 2.88 0.28
C ARG A 65 14.66 2.08 1.51
N VAL A 66 14.67 0.77 1.39
CA VAL A 66 14.98 -0.13 2.52
C VAL A 66 16.40 -0.65 2.51
N GLY A 67 17.24 -0.19 1.56
CA GLY A 67 18.64 -0.56 1.47
C GLY A 67 18.87 -2.00 0.97
N ARG A 68 17.97 -2.50 0.11
CA ARG A 68 17.99 -3.89 -0.39
C ARG A 68 17.89 -3.98 -1.92
N LEU A 69 18.23 -2.89 -2.62
CA LEU A 69 18.24 -2.86 -4.08
C LEU A 69 19.40 -3.69 -4.62
N THR A 70 19.10 -4.70 -5.43
CA THR A 70 20.11 -5.50 -6.14
C THR A 70 20.66 -4.76 -7.36
N GLU A 71 21.87 -5.08 -7.79
CA GLU A 71 22.46 -4.48 -8.99
C GLU A 71 21.69 -4.87 -10.25
N ALA A 72 21.11 -6.08 -10.29
CA ALA A 72 20.31 -6.54 -11.43
C ALA A 72 19.03 -5.70 -11.58
N LEU A 73 18.29 -5.53 -10.48
CA LEU A 73 17.05 -4.73 -10.47
C LEU A 73 17.33 -3.25 -10.74
N LYS A 74 18.40 -2.70 -10.15
CA LYS A 74 18.87 -1.34 -10.43
C LYS A 74 19.13 -1.12 -11.91
N LYS A 75 19.89 -2.03 -12.54
CA LYS A 75 20.18 -1.96 -13.97
C LYS A 75 18.89 -2.00 -14.79
N ALA A 76 18.00 -2.95 -14.53
CA ALA A 76 16.72 -3.07 -15.23
C ALA A 76 15.89 -1.78 -15.14
N ALA A 77 15.78 -1.19 -13.94
CA ALA A 77 15.03 0.04 -13.73
C ALA A 77 15.67 1.26 -14.45
N VAL A 78 16.99 1.36 -14.42
CA VAL A 78 17.72 2.43 -15.15
C VAL A 78 17.56 2.26 -16.65
N ASP A 79 17.67 1.04 -17.19
CA ASP A 79 17.50 0.75 -18.61
C ASP A 79 16.09 1.15 -19.10
N ILE A 80 15.04 0.86 -18.33
CA ILE A 80 13.65 1.28 -18.60
C ILE A 80 13.56 2.79 -18.70
N ILE A 81 14.13 3.53 -17.73
CA ILE A 81 14.08 5.00 -17.72
C ILE A 81 14.85 5.57 -18.91
N ASP A 82 16.03 5.04 -19.21
CA ASP A 82 16.89 5.54 -20.29
C ASP A 82 16.29 5.30 -21.68
N LYS A 83 15.53 4.21 -21.85
CA LYS A 83 14.79 3.93 -23.09
C LYS A 83 13.45 4.66 -23.17
N GLY A 84 12.95 5.21 -22.07
CA GLY A 84 11.66 5.88 -21.99
C GLY A 84 10.45 4.92 -22.06
N GLU A 85 10.64 3.65 -21.68
CA GLU A 85 9.57 2.64 -21.69
C GLU A 85 8.40 3.08 -20.79
N GLY A 86 7.16 2.88 -21.25
CA GLY A 86 5.92 3.27 -20.54
C GLY A 86 5.64 4.77 -20.55
N LEU A 87 6.29 5.57 -21.44
CA LEU A 87 5.96 6.99 -21.63
C LEU A 87 4.87 7.22 -22.68
N GLU A 88 4.58 6.25 -23.53
CA GLU A 88 3.64 6.36 -24.66
C GLU A 88 2.24 6.73 -24.16
N ARG A 89 1.79 6.12 -23.05
CA ARG A 89 0.50 6.46 -22.43
C ARG A 89 0.43 7.93 -21.97
N TRP A 90 1.56 8.50 -21.52
CA TRP A 90 1.63 9.89 -21.08
C TRP A 90 1.70 10.89 -22.23
N GLU A 91 2.20 10.46 -23.41
CA GLU A 91 2.13 11.25 -24.63
C GLU A 91 0.69 11.47 -25.08
N ALA A 92 -0.15 10.43 -24.96
CA ALA A 92 -1.58 10.50 -25.25
C ALA A 92 -2.34 11.45 -24.29
N GLU A 93 -1.92 11.50 -23.01
CA GLU A 93 -2.50 12.38 -21.98
C GLU A 93 -2.08 13.85 -22.08
N GLY A 94 -1.08 14.14 -22.92
CA GLY A 94 -0.66 15.51 -23.29
C GLY A 94 0.70 15.93 -22.72
N LYS A 95 1.30 16.90 -23.40
CA LYS A 95 2.67 17.37 -23.17
C LYS A 95 3.00 17.77 -21.72
N GLN A 96 2.03 18.31 -20.99
CA GLN A 96 2.25 18.77 -19.62
C GLN A 96 2.40 17.59 -18.65
N LEU A 97 1.57 16.55 -18.79
CA LEU A 97 1.65 15.36 -17.97
C LEU A 97 2.89 14.53 -18.31
N LEU A 98 3.20 14.36 -19.59
CA LEU A 98 4.44 13.74 -20.05
C LEU A 98 5.67 14.40 -19.42
N LYS A 99 5.78 15.74 -19.46
CA LYS A 99 6.90 16.46 -18.85
C LYS A 99 7.00 16.23 -17.34
N LYS A 100 5.86 16.19 -16.65
CA LYS A 100 5.84 15.89 -15.21
C LYS A 100 6.31 14.45 -14.95
N ARG A 101 5.85 13.47 -15.74
CA ARG A 101 6.28 12.07 -15.62
C ARG A 101 7.78 11.92 -15.87
N GLN A 102 8.30 12.53 -16.93
CA GLN A 102 9.73 12.54 -17.22
C GLN A 102 10.56 13.11 -16.04
N ALA A 103 10.09 14.20 -15.43
CA ALA A 103 10.76 14.77 -14.25
C ALA A 103 10.75 13.81 -13.03
N VAL A 104 9.67 13.04 -12.85
CA VAL A 104 9.61 11.99 -11.81
C VAL A 104 10.62 10.88 -12.09
N LEU A 105 10.69 10.41 -13.34
CA LEU A 105 11.62 9.34 -13.75
C LEU A 105 13.09 9.80 -13.67
N THR A 106 13.38 11.04 -14.05
CA THR A 106 14.75 11.61 -13.92
C THR A 106 15.18 11.61 -12.44
N LYS A 107 14.32 12.06 -11.53
CA LYS A 107 14.63 12.02 -10.09
C LYS A 107 14.77 10.60 -9.56
N LEU A 108 13.97 9.68 -10.05
CA LEU A 108 14.08 8.27 -9.69
C LEU A 108 15.42 7.69 -10.15
N ARG A 109 15.82 7.96 -11.39
CA ARG A 109 17.12 7.56 -11.94
C ARG A 109 18.29 8.07 -11.09
N GLU A 110 18.31 9.37 -10.79
CA GLU A 110 19.33 9.97 -9.91
C GLU A 110 19.39 9.26 -8.55
N LYS A 111 18.23 8.96 -8.00
CA LYS A 111 18.10 8.26 -6.72
C LYS A 111 18.67 6.83 -6.80
N LEU A 112 18.30 6.05 -7.82
CA LEU A 112 18.76 4.67 -7.97
C LEU A 112 20.27 4.58 -8.22
N LEU A 113 20.85 5.60 -8.85
CA LEU A 113 22.30 5.70 -9.08
C LEU A 113 23.09 6.24 -7.87
N SER A 114 22.38 6.84 -6.90
CA SER A 114 23.02 7.27 -5.64
C SER A 114 23.27 6.08 -4.70
N PRO A 115 24.19 6.20 -3.74
CA PRO A 115 24.37 5.17 -2.73
C PRO A 115 23.06 4.89 -2.01
N GLN A 116 22.66 3.61 -1.96
CA GLN A 116 21.47 3.24 -1.21
C GLN A 116 21.68 3.40 0.30
N PRO A 117 20.62 3.67 1.07
CA PRO A 117 20.72 3.78 2.52
C PRO A 117 21.12 2.42 3.13
N PRO A 118 21.60 2.41 4.39
CA PRO A 118 21.80 1.17 5.12
C PRO A 118 20.51 0.33 5.17
N GLU A 119 20.67 -0.99 5.19
CA GLU A 119 19.54 -1.91 5.27
C GLU A 119 18.67 -1.60 6.48
N LYS A 120 17.38 -1.39 6.21
CA LYS A 120 16.40 -1.10 7.26
C LYS A 120 15.79 -2.37 7.79
N LYS A 121 15.68 -2.46 9.11
CA LYS A 121 14.91 -3.53 9.75
C LYS A 121 13.44 -3.33 9.44
N VAL A 122 12.82 -4.36 8.84
CA VAL A 122 11.39 -4.43 8.62
C VAL A 122 10.81 -5.36 9.68
N TYR A 123 9.81 -4.85 10.42
CA TYR A 123 9.20 -5.60 11.51
C TYR A 123 7.96 -6.34 11.03
N LYS A 124 7.71 -7.53 11.57
CA LYS A 124 6.44 -8.24 11.41
C LYS A 124 5.27 -7.37 11.84
N TYR A 125 4.12 -7.60 11.25
CA TYR A 125 2.89 -6.96 11.73
C TYR A 125 2.61 -7.37 13.17
N ARG A 126 2.24 -6.39 13.98
CA ARG A 126 1.65 -6.66 15.28
C ARG A 126 0.21 -7.11 15.06
N ILE A 127 -0.04 -8.39 15.19
CA ILE A 127 -1.38 -8.96 14.99
C ILE A 127 -2.31 -8.46 16.11
N TYR A 128 -3.39 -7.82 15.70
CA TYR A 128 -4.48 -7.47 16.61
C TYR A 128 -5.44 -8.65 16.71
N LYS A 129 -5.82 -8.98 17.96
CA LYS A 129 -6.88 -9.95 18.26
C LYS A 129 -7.89 -9.27 19.15
N CYS A 130 -9.13 -9.25 18.71
CA CYS A 130 -10.21 -8.71 19.52
C CYS A 130 -10.42 -9.55 20.77
N GLU A 131 -10.33 -8.93 21.95
CA GLU A 131 -10.53 -9.60 23.23
C GLU A 131 -12.01 -9.74 23.63
N TRP A 132 -12.89 -9.04 22.92
CA TRP A 132 -14.32 -9.15 23.18
C TRP A 132 -14.83 -10.53 22.81
N LYS A 133 -15.73 -11.08 23.64
CA LYS A 133 -16.41 -12.34 23.33
C LYS A 133 -17.63 -12.09 22.46
N ILE A 134 -17.97 -13.07 21.63
CA ILE A 134 -19.25 -13.03 20.90
C ILE A 134 -20.39 -12.98 21.94
N GLY A 135 -21.30 -12.04 21.77
CA GLY A 135 -22.38 -11.75 22.70
C GLY A 135 -22.10 -10.59 23.69
N ASP A 136 -20.84 -10.16 23.85
CA ASP A 136 -20.51 -9.00 24.68
C ASP A 136 -21.23 -7.76 24.15
N VAL A 137 -21.78 -6.96 25.08
CA VAL A 137 -22.48 -5.72 24.79
C VAL A 137 -21.80 -4.58 25.54
N TYR A 138 -21.41 -3.56 24.80
CA TYR A 138 -20.89 -2.31 25.35
C TYR A 138 -21.92 -1.21 25.18
N ALA A 139 -22.03 -0.32 26.17
CA ALA A 139 -22.93 0.80 26.16
C ALA A 139 -22.14 2.10 26.26
N TYR A 140 -22.33 3.01 25.31
CA TYR A 140 -21.81 4.37 25.36
C TYR A 140 -22.97 5.35 25.55
N ARG A 141 -22.95 6.13 26.63
CA ARG A 141 -23.96 7.14 26.90
C ARG A 141 -23.66 8.43 26.16
N PHE A 142 -24.65 8.97 25.50
CA PHE A 142 -24.52 10.26 24.81
C PHE A 142 -24.67 11.42 25.81
N GLU A 143 -23.58 12.16 26.05
CA GLU A 143 -23.55 13.26 27.04
C GLU A 143 -23.00 14.58 26.45
N SER A 144 -22.74 14.64 25.13
CA SER A 144 -22.22 15.84 24.48
C SER A 144 -23.32 16.86 24.15
N GLU A 145 -22.94 18.13 23.97
CA GLU A 145 -23.85 19.19 23.50
C GLU A 145 -24.43 18.85 22.12
N ILE A 146 -23.63 18.25 21.23
CA ILE A 146 -24.11 17.77 19.91
C ILE A 146 -25.23 16.74 20.11
N ALA A 147 -25.09 15.86 21.09
CA ALA A 147 -26.13 14.87 21.39
C ALA A 147 -27.44 15.52 21.91
N LYS A 148 -27.33 16.62 22.66
CA LYS A 148 -28.52 17.42 23.07
C LYS A 148 -29.19 18.03 21.85
N GLU A 149 -28.45 18.69 20.98
CA GLU A 149 -28.99 19.32 19.77
C GLU A 149 -29.69 18.30 18.85
N LYS A 150 -29.16 17.07 18.80
CA LYS A 150 -29.70 15.97 17.98
C LYS A 150 -30.77 15.14 18.67
N GLY A 151 -31.11 15.42 19.93
CA GLY A 151 -32.12 14.70 20.70
C GLY A 151 -31.70 13.29 21.15
N TYR A 152 -30.39 13.04 21.29
CA TYR A 152 -29.86 11.78 21.78
C TYR A 152 -29.27 11.82 23.18
N TYR A 153 -29.26 13.00 23.82
CA TYR A 153 -28.71 13.16 25.17
C TYR A 153 -29.34 12.20 26.17
N GLY A 154 -28.53 11.52 26.95
CA GLY A 154 -28.93 10.53 27.94
C GLY A 154 -29.24 9.14 27.38
N ARG A 155 -29.36 8.98 26.07
CA ARG A 155 -29.55 7.68 25.42
C ARG A 155 -28.22 6.90 25.32
N TYR A 156 -28.33 5.63 25.05
CA TYR A 156 -27.15 4.75 24.91
C TYR A 156 -27.01 4.25 23.48
N LEU A 157 -25.77 4.28 22.97
CA LEU A 157 -25.32 3.45 21.86
C LEU A 157 -24.93 2.08 22.43
N LEU A 158 -25.65 1.06 22.06
CA LEU A 158 -25.32 -0.32 22.39
C LEU A 158 -24.55 -0.93 21.21
N ILE A 159 -23.40 -1.51 21.51
CA ILE A 159 -22.52 -2.17 20.54
C ILE A 159 -22.38 -3.63 20.97
N GLN A 160 -22.96 -4.55 20.22
CA GLN A 160 -22.88 -5.98 20.49
C GLN A 160 -21.95 -6.66 19.51
N LYS A 161 -20.97 -7.41 20.00
CA LYS A 161 -20.18 -8.28 19.14
C LYS A 161 -21.01 -9.50 18.75
N VAL A 162 -21.22 -9.67 17.45
CA VAL A 162 -22.03 -10.76 16.91
C VAL A 162 -21.19 -11.84 16.22
N ASP A 163 -19.99 -11.48 15.74
CA ASP A 163 -19.10 -12.40 15.04
C ASP A 163 -17.65 -11.87 15.02
N GLU A 164 -16.76 -12.60 14.37
CA GLU A 164 -15.37 -12.24 14.12
C GLU A 164 -15.03 -12.34 12.63
N GLY A 165 -14.28 -11.37 12.13
CA GLY A 165 -13.71 -11.39 10.80
C GLY A 165 -12.18 -11.47 10.84
N SER A 166 -11.59 -12.09 9.83
CA SER A 166 -10.15 -12.04 9.61
C SER A 166 -9.79 -10.93 8.63
N TRP A 167 -8.75 -10.17 8.96
CA TRP A 167 -8.18 -9.14 8.10
C TRP A 167 -6.68 -9.36 7.95
N TYR A 168 -6.17 -9.20 6.73
CA TYR A 168 -4.72 -9.35 6.49
C TYR A 168 -3.90 -8.46 7.46
N PRO A 169 -2.81 -8.94 8.00
CA PRO A 169 -2.13 -10.23 7.87
C PRO A 169 -2.53 -11.29 8.91
N GLY A 170 -3.74 -11.28 9.40
CA GLY A 170 -4.26 -12.20 10.41
C GLY A 170 -4.84 -11.50 11.63
N HIS A 171 -5.16 -10.20 11.50
CA HIS A 171 -5.95 -9.50 12.51
C HIS A 171 -7.30 -10.16 12.68
N VAL A 172 -7.72 -10.34 13.93
CA VAL A 172 -9.09 -10.75 14.26
C VAL A 172 -9.85 -9.50 14.71
N VAL A 173 -10.83 -9.11 13.89
CA VAL A 173 -11.63 -7.91 14.12
C VAL A 173 -13.06 -8.27 14.51
N PRO A 174 -13.70 -7.50 15.43
CA PRO A 174 -15.07 -7.79 15.79
C PRO A 174 -16.03 -7.37 14.68
N ILE A 175 -17.01 -8.21 14.39
CA ILE A 175 -18.20 -7.83 13.63
C ILE A 175 -19.22 -7.42 14.66
N VAL A 176 -19.69 -6.17 14.58
CA VAL A 176 -20.57 -5.60 15.60
C VAL A 176 -21.92 -5.19 15.01
N TYR A 177 -22.95 -5.39 15.81
CA TYR A 177 -24.27 -4.79 15.62
C TYR A 177 -24.43 -3.66 16.62
N PHE A 178 -24.99 -2.53 16.20
CA PHE A 178 -25.21 -1.39 17.08
C PHE A 178 -26.63 -0.89 16.99
N ARG A 179 -27.12 -0.38 18.13
CA ARG A 179 -28.45 0.18 18.30
C ARG A 179 -28.40 1.37 19.25
N ILE A 180 -29.21 2.39 19.00
CA ILE A 180 -29.44 3.48 19.95
C ILE A 180 -30.72 3.16 20.71
N THR A 181 -30.67 3.30 22.03
CA THR A 181 -31.89 3.13 22.87
C THR A 181 -32.87 4.23 22.55
N LYS A 182 -34.17 3.94 22.69
CA LYS A 182 -35.22 4.94 22.45
C LYS A 182 -35.35 5.90 23.62
N ASP A 183 -35.27 5.43 24.83
CA ASP A 183 -35.28 6.22 26.09
C ASP A 183 -34.63 5.40 27.21
#